data_9b6ae6a0c9548ff62acee6f5efd1a71d
#
_entry.id   9b6ae6a0c9548ff62acee6f5efd1a71d
#
_cell.length_a   1.000
_cell.length_b   1.000
_cell.length_c   1.000
_cell.angle_alpha   90.00
_cell.angle_beta   90.00
_cell.angle_gamma   90.00
#
_symmetry.space_group_name_H-M   'P 1'
#
loop_
_entity.id
_entity.type
_entity.pdbx_description
1 polymer ?
#
loop_
_entity_poly.entity_id
_entity_poly.type
_entity_poly.pdbx_seq_one_letter_code
_entity_poly.pdbx_strand_id
1 'polypeptide(L)'
;SLEKMFDKDFVYPWEKGTFKWNEEWQTKATRDHEFSSNRDKRNDLMIKQVKDLFGEVPADLDRFIFASQSVQAEADKYFIEFWRSAKFRRSGILWWNLRDGWPIISDAITDYYCSKKLAYYYIKRVQTDACVMITDAADGKHPITAVNDTRVEKQGTVTVRDLGTKKVLFTGKFTIPANGKTAVGYIPKSGGQSMWLIEYTIGNAKFTNHYLAGTPPFKLADYEEWYRQLGIKRD
;
A
#
# COMPACT_ATOMS: atom_id res chain seq x y z
N SER A 1 -3.54 -8.51 17.79
CA SER A 1 -3.03 -9.87 17.47
C SER A 1 -1.71 -10.18 18.14
N LEU A 2 -0.80 -9.20 18.26
CA LEU A 2 0.50 -9.42 18.92
C LEU A 2 0.35 -9.98 20.34
N GLU A 3 -0.55 -9.41 21.15
CA GLU A 3 -0.84 -9.88 22.51
C GLU A 3 -1.39 -11.33 22.60
N LYS A 4 -1.89 -11.86 21.49
CA LYS A 4 -2.30 -13.27 21.37
C LYS A 4 -1.15 -14.17 20.91
N MET A 5 -0.11 -13.60 20.35
CA MET A 5 1.02 -14.29 19.76
C MET A 5 2.22 -14.37 20.70
N PHE A 6 2.41 -13.32 21.50
CA PHE A 6 3.55 -13.15 22.39
C PHE A 6 3.11 -13.10 23.86
N ASP A 7 3.97 -13.58 24.75
CA ASP A 7 3.85 -13.27 26.17
C ASP A 7 4.03 -11.78 26.40
N LYS A 8 3.40 -11.25 27.47
CA LYS A 8 3.33 -9.80 27.73
C LYS A 8 4.69 -9.10 27.71
N ASP A 9 5.73 -9.77 28.23
CA ASP A 9 7.08 -9.20 28.35
C ASP A 9 7.81 -9.14 26.99
N PHE A 10 7.31 -9.84 25.97
CA PHE A 10 7.91 -9.96 24.64
C PHE A 10 7.11 -9.27 23.53
N VAL A 11 5.97 -8.65 23.83
CA VAL A 11 5.15 -7.94 22.83
C VAL A 11 5.92 -6.80 22.18
N TYR A 12 6.80 -6.13 22.93
CA TYR A 12 7.67 -5.11 22.39
C TYR A 12 8.87 -5.74 21.67
N PRO A 13 9.19 -5.36 20.43
CA PRO A 13 10.08 -6.14 19.56
C PRO A 13 11.57 -6.08 19.94
N TRP A 14 12.03 -5.03 20.57
CA TRP A 14 13.45 -4.83 20.90
C TRP A 14 13.69 -4.29 22.30
N GLU A 15 14.90 -4.52 22.80
CA GLU A 15 15.38 -3.89 24.02
C GLU A 15 15.42 -2.36 23.84
N LYS A 16 15.02 -1.63 24.85
CA LYS A 16 14.90 -0.17 24.82
C LYS A 16 16.15 0.50 24.22
N GLY A 17 15.98 1.17 23.09
CA GLY A 17 17.01 1.98 22.44
C GLY A 17 18.04 1.21 21.60
N THR A 18 17.86 -0.10 21.38
CA THR A 18 18.89 -0.91 20.70
C THR A 18 18.54 -1.36 19.29
N PHE A 19 17.25 -1.42 18.94
CA PHE A 19 16.74 -2.12 17.74
C PHE A 19 17.21 -3.57 17.63
N LYS A 20 17.61 -4.17 18.74
CA LYS A 20 17.93 -5.59 18.80
C LYS A 20 16.67 -6.36 19.12
N TRP A 21 16.25 -7.18 18.15
CA TRP A 21 15.04 -8.00 18.27
C TRP A 21 15.13 -8.96 19.46
N ASN A 22 14.05 -9.06 20.22
CA ASN A 22 13.97 -10.09 21.25
C ASN A 22 13.78 -11.47 20.62
N GLU A 23 14.07 -12.52 21.40
CA GLU A 23 14.06 -13.90 20.93
C GLU A 23 12.69 -14.36 20.42
N GLU A 24 11.60 -13.93 21.05
CA GLU A 24 10.24 -14.28 20.63
C GLU A 24 9.90 -13.69 19.25
N TRP A 25 10.25 -12.43 18.98
CA TRP A 25 10.08 -11.84 17.67
C TRP A 25 10.95 -12.50 16.62
N GLN A 26 12.20 -12.83 16.96
CA GLN A 26 13.08 -13.60 16.09
C GLN A 26 12.42 -14.95 15.72
N THR A 27 11.91 -15.66 16.72
CA THR A 27 11.24 -16.94 16.53
C THR A 27 10.00 -16.82 15.65
N LYS A 28 9.12 -15.87 15.92
CA LYS A 28 7.84 -15.71 15.18
C LYS A 28 8.03 -15.19 13.76
N ALA A 29 9.04 -14.38 13.51
CA ALA A 29 9.29 -13.85 12.17
C ALA A 29 10.14 -14.77 11.29
N THR A 30 10.96 -15.65 11.86
CA THR A 30 11.98 -16.39 11.14
C THR A 30 11.80 -17.90 11.14
N ARG A 31 10.99 -18.43 12.04
CA ARG A 31 10.82 -19.89 12.22
C ARG A 31 10.20 -20.62 11.05
N ASP A 32 9.84 -19.88 10.02
CA ASP A 32 9.19 -20.42 8.83
C ASP A 32 10.09 -21.30 7.97
N HIS A 33 11.40 -21.24 8.19
CA HIS A 33 12.35 -21.96 7.34
C HIS A 33 13.47 -22.59 8.16
N GLU A 34 13.22 -23.78 8.63
CA GLU A 34 14.28 -24.64 9.21
C GLU A 34 15.49 -24.84 8.26
N PHE A 35 15.33 -24.48 7.00
CA PHE A 35 16.32 -24.68 5.94
C PHE A 35 17.05 -23.43 5.47
N SER A 36 16.75 -22.26 6.01
CA SER A 36 17.40 -21.02 5.55
C SER A 36 18.53 -20.63 6.50
N SER A 37 19.73 -20.58 5.96
CA SER A 37 20.92 -19.97 6.60
C SER A 37 20.77 -18.46 6.86
N ASN A 38 19.59 -17.91 6.64
CA ASN A 38 19.24 -16.48 6.67
C ASN A 38 18.20 -16.15 7.76
N ARG A 39 18.19 -16.87 8.87
CA ARG A 39 17.21 -16.71 9.96
C ARG A 39 17.05 -15.27 10.46
N ASP A 40 18.13 -14.50 10.49
CA ASP A 40 18.16 -13.16 11.07
C ASP A 40 17.70 -12.06 10.09
N LYS A 41 17.36 -12.41 8.84
CA LYS A 41 17.21 -11.40 7.78
C LYS A 41 15.77 -10.87 7.61
N ARG A 42 14.72 -11.57 8.06
CA ARG A 42 13.33 -11.06 7.86
C ARG A 42 13.03 -9.86 8.72
N ASN A 43 13.38 -9.90 10.00
CA ASN A 43 13.20 -8.75 10.88
C ASN A 43 14.06 -7.57 10.42
N ASP A 44 15.32 -7.83 10.06
CA ASP A 44 16.21 -6.81 9.54
C ASP A 44 15.74 -6.26 8.19
N LEU A 45 15.16 -7.12 7.33
CA LEU A 45 14.54 -6.68 6.08
C LEU A 45 13.35 -5.74 6.36
N MET A 46 12.52 -6.04 7.35
CA MET A 46 11.40 -5.19 7.76
C MET A 46 11.88 -3.81 8.22
N ILE A 47 12.91 -3.76 9.08
CA ILE A 47 13.56 -2.51 9.50
C ILE A 47 14.12 -1.76 8.29
N LYS A 48 14.84 -2.47 7.42
CA LYS A 48 15.43 -1.88 6.22
C LYS A 48 14.36 -1.26 5.32
N GLN A 49 13.28 -1.96 5.05
CA GLN A 49 12.18 -1.48 4.21
C GLN A 49 11.49 -0.24 4.81
N VAL A 50 11.27 -0.23 6.13
CA VAL A 50 10.75 0.96 6.84
C VAL A 50 11.71 2.14 6.67
N LYS A 51 13.01 1.91 6.85
CA LYS A 51 14.04 2.93 6.69
C LYS A 51 14.16 3.42 5.24
N ASP A 52 14.06 2.53 4.27
CA ASP A 52 14.11 2.89 2.84
C ASP A 52 12.93 3.78 2.44
N LEU A 53 11.72 3.50 2.97
CA LEU A 53 10.54 4.30 2.63
C LEU A 53 10.44 5.59 3.44
N PHE A 54 10.80 5.57 4.74
CA PHE A 54 10.55 6.69 5.65
C PHE A 54 11.81 7.40 6.18
N GLY A 55 13.01 6.88 5.90
CA GLY A 55 14.28 7.46 6.38
C GLY A 55 14.56 7.23 7.87
N GLU A 56 13.58 6.74 8.61
CA GLU A 56 13.66 6.48 10.06
C GLU A 56 13.00 5.16 10.42
N VAL A 57 13.35 4.63 11.59
CA VAL A 57 12.67 3.47 12.20
C VAL A 57 12.08 3.95 13.51
N PRO A 58 10.75 3.98 13.66
CA PRO A 58 10.12 4.43 14.91
C PRO A 58 10.47 3.50 16.08
N ALA A 59 10.84 4.08 17.23
CA ALA A 59 11.04 3.32 18.45
C ALA A 59 9.72 2.97 19.16
N ASP A 60 8.64 3.69 18.87
CA ASP A 60 7.29 3.38 19.33
C ASP A 60 6.70 2.21 18.55
N LEU A 61 6.13 1.22 19.25
CA LEU A 61 5.63 -0.01 18.65
C LEU A 61 4.47 0.25 17.66
N ASP A 62 3.50 1.07 18.03
CA ASP A 62 2.34 1.33 17.18
C ASP A 62 2.73 2.07 15.90
N ARG A 63 3.65 3.02 16.01
CA ARG A 63 4.21 3.71 14.85
C ARG A 63 5.05 2.78 13.98
N PHE A 64 5.83 1.88 14.60
CA PHE A 64 6.59 0.87 13.84
C PHE A 64 5.66 -0.08 13.08
N ILE A 65 4.60 -0.58 13.74
CA ILE A 65 3.59 -1.42 13.10
C ILE A 65 2.93 -0.68 11.94
N PHE A 66 2.55 0.58 12.14
CA PHE A 66 1.95 1.39 11.08
C PHE A 66 2.92 1.58 9.91
N ALA A 67 4.16 1.96 10.18
CA ALA A 67 5.19 2.16 9.15
C ALA A 67 5.46 0.86 8.37
N SER A 68 5.65 -0.26 9.06
CA SER A 68 5.90 -1.56 8.44
C SER A 68 4.72 -2.03 7.58
N GLN A 69 3.48 -1.91 8.08
CA GLN A 69 2.30 -2.24 7.30
C GLN A 69 2.09 -1.29 6.11
N SER A 70 2.48 -0.02 6.24
CA SER A 70 2.39 0.95 5.15
C SER A 70 3.35 0.61 4.01
N VAL A 71 4.57 0.14 4.32
CA VAL A 71 5.52 -0.34 3.31
C VAL A 71 4.92 -1.46 2.47
N GLN A 72 4.37 -2.48 3.12
CA GLN A 72 3.72 -3.60 2.42
C GLN A 72 2.51 -3.12 1.61
N ALA A 73 1.64 -2.31 2.21
CA ALA A 73 0.40 -1.84 1.59
C ALA A 73 0.66 -1.01 0.32
N GLU A 74 1.63 -0.10 0.37
CA GLU A 74 2.03 0.70 -0.81
C GLU A 74 2.66 -0.17 -1.89
N ALA A 75 3.52 -1.13 -1.53
CA ALA A 75 4.16 -2.02 -2.48
C ALA A 75 3.15 -2.91 -3.20
N ASP A 76 2.25 -3.58 -2.47
CA ASP A 76 1.21 -4.44 -3.05
C ASP A 76 0.27 -3.64 -3.95
N LYS A 77 -0.19 -2.47 -3.48
CA LYS A 77 -1.02 -1.56 -4.25
C LYS A 77 -0.34 -1.12 -5.54
N TYR A 78 0.89 -0.60 -5.44
CA TYR A 78 1.67 -0.14 -6.59
C TYR A 78 1.82 -1.25 -7.63
N PHE A 79 2.15 -2.45 -7.20
CA PHE A 79 2.36 -3.58 -8.08
C PHE A 79 1.08 -4.00 -8.81
N ILE A 80 -0.06 -4.04 -8.11
CA ILE A 80 -1.37 -4.35 -8.71
C ILE A 80 -1.74 -3.28 -9.76
N GLU A 81 -1.60 -2.00 -9.43
CA GLU A 81 -1.93 -0.89 -10.32
C GLU A 81 -1.04 -0.86 -11.55
N PHE A 82 0.25 -1.09 -11.37
CA PHE A 82 1.21 -1.18 -12.48
C PHE A 82 0.85 -2.30 -13.46
N TRP A 83 0.41 -3.46 -12.94
CA TRP A 83 -0.07 -4.56 -13.78
C TRP A 83 -1.39 -4.24 -14.47
N ARG A 84 -2.36 -3.71 -13.75
CA ARG A 84 -3.68 -3.35 -14.31
C ARG A 84 -3.57 -2.24 -15.36
N SER A 85 -2.73 -1.24 -15.17
CA SER A 85 -2.49 -0.18 -16.14
C SER A 85 -1.91 -0.69 -17.46
N ALA A 86 -1.18 -1.81 -17.40
CA ALA A 86 -0.61 -2.49 -18.57
C ALA A 86 -1.54 -3.56 -19.17
N LYS A 87 -2.88 -3.47 -18.93
CA LYS A 87 -3.89 -4.40 -19.45
C LYS A 87 -3.66 -4.76 -20.91
N PHE A 88 -3.84 -6.03 -21.23
CA PHE A 88 -3.54 -6.76 -22.47
C PHE A 88 -2.04 -7.03 -22.74
N ARG A 89 -1.11 -6.32 -22.14
CA ARG A 89 0.31 -6.70 -22.15
C ARG A 89 0.68 -7.60 -20.97
N ARG A 90 -0.15 -7.59 -19.93
CA ARG A 90 0.00 -8.36 -18.70
C ARG A 90 -1.34 -8.96 -18.33
N SER A 91 -1.36 -10.27 -18.05
CA SER A 91 -2.61 -11.03 -17.89
C SER A 91 -3.03 -11.19 -16.44
N GLY A 92 -2.11 -11.05 -15.49
CA GLY A 92 -2.40 -11.22 -14.06
C GLY A 92 -1.18 -11.06 -13.18
N ILE A 93 -1.44 -11.04 -11.90
CA ILE A 93 -0.44 -10.97 -10.84
C ILE A 93 -0.90 -11.82 -9.68
N LEU A 94 0.02 -12.56 -9.09
CA LEU A 94 -0.17 -13.27 -7.84
C LEU A 94 0.66 -12.58 -6.78
N TRP A 95 0.02 -12.08 -5.74
CA TRP A 95 0.69 -11.56 -4.56
C TRP A 95 0.64 -12.58 -3.42
N TRP A 96 1.65 -12.60 -2.60
CA TRP A 96 1.83 -13.54 -1.52
C TRP A 96 1.59 -12.83 -0.18
N ASN A 97 0.73 -13.29 0.70
CA ASN A 97 -0.34 -14.26 0.56
C ASN A 97 -1.60 -13.74 1.31
N LEU A 98 -2.72 -14.48 1.24
CA LEU A 98 -4.00 -14.02 1.79
C LEU A 98 -4.04 -14.07 3.32
N ARG A 99 -3.57 -15.16 3.92
CA ARG A 99 -3.68 -15.38 5.37
C ARG A 99 -2.52 -16.22 5.90
N ASP A 100 -2.06 -15.88 7.11
CA ASP A 100 -1.08 -16.67 7.85
C ASP A 100 -1.65 -18.03 8.23
N GLY A 101 -0.88 -19.09 8.03
CA GLY A 101 -1.24 -20.46 8.37
C GLY A 101 -1.06 -20.82 9.85
N TRP A 102 -0.30 -20.02 10.60
CA TRP A 102 -0.06 -20.14 12.04
C TRP A 102 0.32 -18.76 12.62
N PRO A 103 0.44 -18.63 13.96
CA PRO A 103 0.85 -17.37 14.59
C PRO A 103 2.28 -16.97 14.19
N ILE A 104 2.38 -16.09 13.20
CA ILE A 104 3.66 -15.63 12.62
C ILE A 104 3.55 -14.17 12.16
N ILE A 105 4.69 -13.49 12.09
CA ILE A 105 4.82 -12.20 11.41
C ILE A 105 5.29 -12.46 9.99
N SER A 106 4.42 -12.22 9.02
CA SER A 106 4.68 -12.52 7.61
C SER A 106 4.06 -11.50 6.65
N ASP A 107 4.22 -11.77 5.35
CA ASP A 107 3.69 -10.97 4.23
C ASP A 107 2.18 -11.15 4.00
N ALA A 108 1.49 -12.04 4.74
CA ALA A 108 0.05 -12.21 4.60
C ALA A 108 -0.70 -10.91 4.90
N ILE A 109 -1.76 -10.62 4.12
CA ILE A 109 -2.58 -9.41 4.31
C ILE A 109 -3.62 -9.56 5.42
N THR A 110 -3.85 -10.79 5.88
CA THR A 110 -4.67 -11.13 7.04
C THR A 110 -3.85 -12.05 7.94
N ASP A 111 -3.78 -11.75 9.22
CA ASP A 111 -3.01 -12.57 10.15
C ASP A 111 -3.73 -13.89 10.51
N TYR A 112 -3.06 -14.74 11.27
CA TYR A 112 -3.60 -16.02 11.73
C TYR A 112 -4.93 -15.88 12.48
N TYR A 113 -5.10 -14.81 13.24
CA TYR A 113 -6.31 -14.52 14.03
C TYR A 113 -7.40 -13.81 13.23
N CYS A 114 -7.28 -13.76 11.90
CA CYS A 114 -8.21 -13.11 10.98
C CYS A 114 -8.27 -11.59 11.09
N SER A 115 -7.29 -10.94 11.71
CA SER A 115 -7.19 -9.48 11.71
C SER A 115 -6.60 -9.00 10.39
N LYS A 116 -7.26 -8.06 9.77
CA LYS A 116 -6.86 -7.49 8.48
C LYS A 116 -5.72 -6.49 8.69
N LYS A 117 -4.63 -6.67 7.97
CA LYS A 117 -3.51 -5.71 7.93
C LYS A 117 -3.82 -4.55 6.97
N LEU A 118 -3.03 -3.49 6.98
CA LEU A 118 -3.26 -2.32 6.11
C LEU A 118 -3.30 -2.70 4.63
N ALA A 119 -2.46 -3.63 4.19
CA ALA A 119 -2.41 -4.11 2.81
C ALA A 119 -3.76 -4.66 2.32
N TYR A 120 -4.55 -5.33 3.19
CA TYR A 120 -5.89 -5.79 2.85
C TYR A 120 -6.77 -4.64 2.32
N TYR A 121 -6.79 -3.51 3.00
CA TYR A 121 -7.64 -2.38 2.63
C TYR A 121 -7.13 -1.67 1.37
N TYR A 122 -5.83 -1.60 1.16
CA TYR A 122 -5.25 -1.03 -0.05
C TYR A 122 -5.56 -1.91 -1.27
N ILE A 123 -5.32 -3.21 -1.17
CA ILE A 123 -5.63 -4.18 -2.23
C ILE A 123 -7.12 -4.16 -2.58
N LYS A 124 -8.00 -4.18 -1.57
CA LYS A 124 -9.45 -4.12 -1.78
C LYS A 124 -9.88 -2.89 -2.59
N ARG A 125 -9.22 -1.75 -2.41
CA ARG A 125 -9.53 -0.51 -3.14
C ARG A 125 -9.10 -0.58 -4.60
N VAL A 126 -8.02 -1.25 -4.91
CA VAL A 126 -7.44 -1.30 -6.27
C VAL A 126 -7.80 -2.55 -7.06
N GLN A 127 -8.44 -3.55 -6.44
CA GLN A 127 -8.97 -4.75 -7.10
C GLN A 127 -10.49 -4.70 -7.32
N THR A 128 -11.07 -3.51 -7.44
CA THR A 128 -12.46 -3.33 -7.86
C THR A 128 -12.61 -3.59 -9.36
N ASP A 129 -13.83 -3.91 -9.80
CA ASP A 129 -14.16 -4.18 -11.21
C ASP A 129 -13.73 -3.07 -12.16
N ALA A 130 -13.82 -1.83 -11.73
CA ALA A 130 -13.29 -0.68 -12.45
C ALA A 130 -12.54 0.24 -11.49
N CYS A 131 -11.37 0.71 -11.91
CA CYS A 131 -10.48 1.49 -11.06
C CYS A 131 -9.80 2.62 -11.85
N VAL A 132 -9.65 3.77 -11.21
CA VAL A 132 -8.79 4.87 -11.69
C VAL A 132 -7.50 4.87 -10.91
N MET A 133 -6.38 4.89 -11.61
CA MET A 133 -5.03 4.84 -11.03
C MET A 133 -4.09 5.82 -11.69
N ILE A 134 -3.03 6.17 -10.97
CA ILE A 134 -1.92 6.98 -11.45
C ILE A 134 -0.66 6.11 -11.39
N THR A 135 0.16 6.19 -12.41
CA THR A 135 1.43 5.47 -12.47
C THR A 135 2.62 6.42 -12.50
N ASP A 136 3.81 5.86 -12.41
CA ASP A 136 5.04 6.63 -12.43
C ASP A 136 5.15 7.51 -13.67
N ALA A 137 5.85 8.62 -13.49
CA ALA A 137 6.01 9.58 -14.56
C ALA A 137 6.81 8.99 -15.73
N ALA A 138 6.24 9.12 -16.91
CA ALA A 138 6.91 8.91 -18.18
C ALA A 138 6.90 10.25 -18.94
N ASP A 139 8.04 10.62 -19.55
CA ASP A 139 8.20 11.87 -20.29
C ASP A 139 7.72 13.11 -19.50
N GLY A 140 8.06 13.16 -18.20
CA GLY A 140 7.70 14.28 -17.33
C GLY A 140 6.24 14.36 -16.92
N LYS A 141 5.45 13.30 -17.11
CA LYS A 141 4.01 13.27 -16.81
C LYS A 141 3.62 11.97 -16.13
N HIS A 142 2.77 12.07 -15.09
CA HIS A 142 2.13 10.93 -14.45
C HIS A 142 0.84 10.59 -15.18
N PRO A 143 0.73 9.45 -15.87
CA PRO A 143 -0.49 9.07 -16.56
C PRO A 143 -1.61 8.76 -15.56
N ILE A 144 -2.83 9.19 -15.88
CA ILE A 144 -4.06 8.80 -15.19
C ILE A 144 -4.77 7.79 -16.11
N THR A 145 -4.92 6.58 -15.63
CA THR A 145 -5.52 5.48 -16.39
C THR A 145 -6.76 4.95 -15.66
N ALA A 146 -7.83 4.76 -16.38
CA ALA A 146 -9.01 4.04 -15.91
C ALA A 146 -9.07 2.66 -16.57
N VAL A 147 -9.32 1.61 -15.77
CA VAL A 147 -9.46 0.22 -16.23
C VAL A 147 -10.83 -0.33 -15.84
N ASN A 148 -11.34 -1.26 -16.67
CA ASN A 148 -12.62 -1.90 -16.49
C ASN A 148 -12.48 -3.39 -16.83
N ASP A 149 -12.77 -4.26 -15.87
CA ASP A 149 -12.71 -5.71 -16.02
C ASP A 149 -14.10 -6.33 -16.25
N THR A 150 -15.14 -5.49 -16.37
CA THR A 150 -16.51 -5.94 -16.66
C THR A 150 -16.80 -6.03 -18.15
N ARG A 151 -17.87 -6.71 -18.50
CA ARG A 151 -18.34 -6.88 -19.89
C ARG A 151 -19.18 -5.72 -20.42
N VAL A 152 -19.34 -4.65 -19.65
CA VAL A 152 -20.13 -3.48 -20.04
C VAL A 152 -19.29 -2.22 -19.94
N GLU A 153 -19.51 -1.29 -20.85
CA GLU A 153 -18.89 0.02 -20.80
C GLU A 153 -19.19 0.72 -19.48
N LYS A 154 -18.25 1.49 -18.96
CA LYS A 154 -18.38 2.29 -17.75
C LYS A 154 -18.06 3.75 -18.03
N GLN A 155 -18.80 4.64 -17.40
CA GLN A 155 -18.57 6.08 -17.48
C GLN A 155 -18.41 6.66 -16.08
N GLY A 156 -17.60 7.71 -15.96
CA GLY A 156 -17.36 8.33 -14.67
C GLY A 156 -16.66 9.67 -14.76
N THR A 157 -16.39 10.20 -13.57
CA THR A 157 -15.61 11.40 -13.38
C THR A 157 -14.48 11.14 -12.41
N VAL A 158 -13.41 11.89 -12.50
CA VAL A 158 -12.29 11.82 -11.55
C VAL A 158 -11.82 13.22 -11.17
N THR A 159 -11.47 13.38 -9.91
CA THR A 159 -10.75 14.54 -9.37
C THR A 159 -9.53 14.03 -8.62
N VAL A 160 -8.36 14.59 -8.90
CA VAL A 160 -7.12 14.31 -8.18
C VAL A 160 -6.75 15.55 -7.37
N ARG A 161 -6.52 15.35 -6.08
CA ARG A 161 -6.17 16.39 -5.13
C ARG A 161 -4.87 16.05 -4.42
N ASP A 162 -3.97 16.99 -4.34
CA ASP A 162 -2.75 16.90 -3.53
C ASP A 162 -3.10 17.10 -2.04
N LEU A 163 -2.82 16.11 -1.21
CA LEU A 163 -3.15 16.16 0.22
C LEU A 163 -2.22 17.05 1.03
N GLY A 164 -1.01 17.31 0.55
CA GLY A 164 -0.08 18.26 1.18
C GLY A 164 -0.51 19.71 0.93
N THR A 165 -0.74 20.09 -0.33
CA THR A 165 -1.05 21.48 -0.73
C THR A 165 -2.53 21.79 -0.81
N LYS A 166 -3.41 20.77 -0.74
CA LYS A 166 -4.87 20.85 -0.92
C LYS A 166 -5.31 21.28 -2.34
N LYS A 167 -4.40 21.41 -3.27
CA LYS A 167 -4.70 21.83 -4.64
C LYS A 167 -5.34 20.70 -5.44
N VAL A 168 -6.30 21.05 -6.29
CA VAL A 168 -6.80 20.15 -7.32
C VAL A 168 -5.78 20.12 -8.45
N LEU A 169 -5.26 18.95 -8.75
CA LEU A 169 -4.24 18.73 -9.78
C LEU A 169 -4.86 18.36 -11.12
N PHE A 170 -6.01 17.69 -11.09
CA PHE A 170 -6.72 17.23 -12.28
C PHE A 170 -8.20 17.04 -11.99
N THR A 171 -9.03 17.29 -13.00
CA THR A 171 -10.46 16.93 -13.03
C THR A 171 -10.81 16.53 -14.46
N GLY A 172 -11.53 15.43 -14.63
CA GLY A 172 -11.92 14.93 -15.95
C GLY A 172 -13.12 13.99 -15.92
N LYS A 173 -13.69 13.78 -17.10
CA LYS A 173 -14.68 12.73 -17.37
C LYS A 173 -14.01 11.64 -18.18
N PHE A 174 -14.51 10.42 -18.07
CA PHE A 174 -13.98 9.30 -18.83
C PHE A 174 -15.06 8.27 -19.19
N THR A 175 -14.79 7.55 -20.26
CA THR A 175 -15.52 6.34 -20.65
C THR A 175 -14.50 5.21 -20.80
N ILE A 176 -14.79 4.05 -20.20
CA ILE A 176 -13.92 2.88 -20.29
C ILE A 176 -14.68 1.80 -21.02
N PRO A 177 -14.19 1.30 -22.17
CA PRO A 177 -14.85 0.22 -22.89
C PRO A 177 -14.96 -1.05 -22.04
N ALA A 178 -15.89 -1.93 -22.40
CA ALA A 178 -16.01 -3.25 -21.79
C ALA A 178 -14.67 -3.98 -21.85
N ASN A 179 -14.26 -4.59 -20.74
CA ASN A 179 -12.97 -5.27 -20.58
C ASN A 179 -11.79 -4.46 -21.12
N GLY A 180 -11.77 -3.14 -20.88
CA GLY A 180 -10.82 -2.23 -21.50
C GLY A 180 -10.09 -1.32 -20.54
N LYS A 181 -9.35 -0.39 -21.11
CA LYS A 181 -8.71 0.73 -20.40
C LYS A 181 -8.79 2.01 -21.22
N THR A 182 -8.71 3.14 -20.54
CA THR A 182 -8.71 4.48 -21.16
C THR A 182 -7.65 5.35 -20.49
N ALA A 183 -6.89 6.07 -21.29
CA ALA A 183 -6.07 7.18 -20.82
C ALA A 183 -7.00 8.36 -20.50
N VAL A 184 -7.09 8.75 -19.23
CA VAL A 184 -7.99 9.81 -18.77
C VAL A 184 -7.33 11.18 -18.88
N GLY A 185 -6.03 11.24 -18.63
CA GLY A 185 -5.24 12.44 -18.66
C GLY A 185 -3.87 12.24 -18.03
N TYR A 186 -3.27 13.30 -17.59
CA TYR A 186 -1.98 13.26 -16.92
C TYR A 186 -1.82 14.41 -15.93
N ILE A 187 -0.89 14.25 -14.97
CA ILE A 187 -0.43 15.29 -14.06
C ILE A 187 1.05 15.52 -14.36
N PRO A 188 1.50 16.76 -14.57
CA PRO A 188 2.92 17.07 -14.74
C PRO A 188 3.73 16.57 -13.53
N LYS A 189 4.91 15.98 -13.77
CA LYS A 189 5.81 15.57 -12.70
C LYS A 189 6.22 16.81 -11.90
N SER A 190 6.02 16.76 -10.59
CA SER A 190 6.54 17.76 -9.65
C SER A 190 7.73 17.17 -8.89
N GLY A 191 8.63 18.03 -8.43
CA GLY A 191 9.79 17.61 -7.62
C GLY A 191 9.48 17.39 -6.13
N GLY A 192 8.23 17.61 -5.71
CA GLY A 192 7.82 17.50 -4.30
C GLY A 192 7.35 16.11 -3.92
N GLN A 193 7.33 15.85 -2.61
CA GLN A 193 6.72 14.64 -2.03
C GLN A 193 5.33 14.99 -1.53
N SER A 194 4.34 14.18 -1.89
CA SER A 194 2.97 14.32 -1.42
C SER A 194 2.19 13.02 -1.66
N MET A 195 1.03 12.91 -1.05
CA MET A 195 0.06 11.89 -1.41
C MET A 195 -1.09 12.56 -2.18
N TRP A 196 -1.43 12.00 -3.33
CA TRP A 196 -2.53 12.47 -4.16
C TRP A 196 -3.77 11.61 -3.96
N LEU A 197 -4.85 12.20 -3.47
CA LEU A 197 -6.15 11.54 -3.36
C LEU A 197 -6.82 11.55 -4.73
N ILE A 198 -7.24 10.38 -5.17
CA ILE A 198 -7.98 10.15 -6.41
C ILE A 198 -9.43 9.86 -6.03
N GLU A 199 -10.33 10.81 -6.23
CA GLU A 199 -11.77 10.65 -6.01
C GLU A 199 -12.43 10.44 -7.36
N TYR A 200 -13.18 9.35 -7.53
CA TYR A 200 -13.82 9.08 -8.81
C TYR A 200 -15.21 8.45 -8.65
N THR A 201 -16.01 8.57 -9.71
CA THR A 201 -17.32 7.93 -9.81
C THR A 201 -17.32 6.92 -10.96
N ILE A 202 -18.07 5.85 -10.81
CA ILE A 202 -18.47 4.91 -11.89
C ILE A 202 -19.99 4.81 -11.85
N GLY A 203 -20.67 5.41 -12.80
CA GLY A 203 -22.10 5.66 -12.69
C GLY A 203 -22.39 6.48 -11.43
N ASN A 204 -23.25 5.97 -10.55
CA ASN A 204 -23.62 6.64 -9.29
C ASN A 204 -22.74 6.23 -8.10
N ALA A 205 -21.88 5.25 -8.26
CA ALA A 205 -21.00 4.77 -7.17
C ALA A 205 -19.76 5.65 -7.04
N LYS A 206 -19.37 5.95 -5.79
CA LYS A 206 -18.19 6.75 -5.47
C LYS A 206 -17.07 5.85 -4.95
N PHE A 207 -15.87 6.12 -5.41
CA PHE A 207 -14.66 5.40 -5.05
C PHE A 207 -13.54 6.37 -4.75
N THR A 208 -12.56 5.88 -4.01
CA THR A 208 -11.31 6.61 -3.75
C THR A 208 -10.11 5.71 -3.98
N ASN A 209 -9.04 6.31 -4.42
CA ASN A 209 -7.73 5.70 -4.52
C ASN A 209 -6.68 6.76 -4.14
N HIS A 210 -5.41 6.43 -4.14
CA HIS A 210 -4.34 7.40 -3.92
C HIS A 210 -3.09 7.06 -4.72
N TYR A 211 -2.20 8.03 -4.83
CA TYR A 211 -0.86 7.86 -5.39
C TYR A 211 0.16 8.56 -4.49
N LEU A 212 1.20 7.84 -4.09
CA LEU A 212 2.30 8.39 -3.31
C LEU A 212 3.32 8.99 -4.27
N ALA A 213 3.29 10.31 -4.41
CA ALA A 213 4.11 11.06 -5.35
C ALA A 213 5.45 11.47 -4.73
N GLY A 214 6.52 11.35 -5.49
CA GLY A 214 7.88 11.72 -5.08
C GLY A 214 8.80 10.52 -4.96
N THR A 215 10.00 10.76 -4.44
CA THR A 215 11.04 9.72 -4.26
C THR A 215 11.28 9.51 -2.77
N PRO A 216 11.32 8.27 -2.28
CA PRO A 216 11.68 8.00 -0.88
C PRO A 216 13.09 8.54 -0.54
N PRO A 217 13.39 8.78 0.76
CA PRO A 217 12.50 8.55 1.89
C PRO A 217 11.48 9.67 2.09
N PHE A 218 10.27 9.30 2.53
CA PHE A 218 9.21 10.21 2.94
C PHE A 218 9.31 10.48 4.45
N LYS A 219 8.89 11.65 4.92
CA LYS A 219 8.72 11.86 6.36
C LYS A 219 7.51 11.06 6.85
N LEU A 220 7.72 10.19 7.85
CA LEU A 220 6.64 9.36 8.38
C LEU A 220 5.48 10.20 8.93
N ALA A 221 5.75 11.31 9.60
CA ALA A 221 4.72 12.22 10.12
C ALA A 221 3.84 12.81 9.01
N ASP A 222 4.43 13.17 7.85
CA ASP A 222 3.67 13.67 6.70
C ASP A 222 2.80 12.54 6.10
N TYR A 223 3.34 11.33 6.01
CA TYR A 223 2.59 10.16 5.55
C TYR A 223 1.42 9.82 6.48
N GLU A 224 1.62 9.86 7.81
CA GLU A 224 0.57 9.66 8.82
C GLU A 224 -0.57 10.67 8.65
N GLU A 225 -0.23 11.93 8.36
CA GLU A 225 -1.21 12.99 8.13
C GLU A 225 -2.00 12.77 6.82
N TRP A 226 -1.32 12.43 5.74
CA TRP A 226 -1.97 12.11 4.47
C TRP A 226 -2.86 10.88 4.58
N TYR A 227 -2.37 9.83 5.26
CA TYR A 227 -3.13 8.60 5.49
C TYR A 227 -4.45 8.87 6.21
N ARG A 228 -4.46 9.71 7.27
CA ARG A 228 -5.69 10.10 7.97
C ARG A 228 -6.72 10.72 7.01
N GLN A 229 -6.26 11.49 6.03
CA GLN A 229 -7.12 12.15 5.04
C GLN A 229 -7.67 11.19 3.98
N LEU A 230 -7.09 10.00 3.79
CA LEU A 230 -7.63 8.99 2.88
C LEU A 230 -8.98 8.44 3.34
N GLY A 231 -9.32 8.56 4.61
CA GLY A 231 -10.58 8.10 5.18
C GLY A 231 -10.77 6.57 5.09
N ILE A 232 -9.68 5.80 5.13
CA ILE A 232 -9.74 4.33 5.08
C ILE A 232 -10.33 3.80 6.37
N LYS A 233 -11.54 3.26 6.29
CA LYS A 233 -12.19 2.58 7.42
C LYS A 233 -11.61 1.18 7.56
N ARG A 234 -11.11 0.88 8.75
CA ARG A 234 -10.69 -0.46 9.16
C ARG A 234 -11.80 -1.05 10.04
N ASP A 235 -12.17 -2.28 9.77
CA ASP A 235 -13.10 -3.11 10.52
C ASP A 235 -12.35 -4.15 11.39
#